data_38bd36daa376e863f86ab1b8b7b9bb46
#
_entry.id   38bd36daa376e863f86ab1b8b7b9bb46
#
_cell.length_a   1.000
_cell.length_b   1.000
_cell.length_c   1.000
_cell.angle_alpha   90.00
_cell.angle_beta   90.00
_cell.angle_gamma   90.00
#
_symmetry.space_group_name_H-M   'P 1'
#
loop_
_entity.id
_entity.type
_entity.pdbx_description
1 polymer ?
#
loop_
_entity_poly.entity_id
_entity_poly.type
_entity_poly.pdbx_seq_one_letter_code
_entity_poly.pdbx_strand_id
1 'polypeptide(L)'
;LEFRRVLFRSAEQNMKHRILVINPGSTSTKIAVFEGKEKLFDTTLRYSTEELASFGWVMEQVDFRRATIEKALADNNIDPDSLDAICARGGQVPYCAAGTYRVDQAMVDFMYTRRQGAHASNLGCVLALLLAKPLGIPAYIVDPVMVDEMDDVARVSGLPELPRKMQGHALNCRAMAIRCADEVLHKPLADCRLIVLHLGGGGSCRLFVDGRMVDCVRDDEWMFAPERFGGAAIQDVVTLCYSGKYTESEMMGFVRGKGGLVAHLGTSNAIEVEKRIEEGDSHAKLVYDGMLYSNVRAIGALAAAADGKIDRIILTGGLAHSKYVAAYITKKVSFIAPVEVMAGEFEL
;
A
#
# COMPACT_ATOMS: atom_id res chain seq x y z
N LEU A 1 19.15 -9.30 9.60
CA LEU A 1 18.42 -10.39 8.93
C LEU A 1 18.32 -10.03 7.45
N GLU A 2 19.10 -10.74 6.60
CA GLU A 2 18.93 -10.67 5.13
C GLU A 2 17.95 -11.76 4.74
N PHE A 3 16.78 -11.37 4.23
CA PHE A 3 15.84 -12.31 3.62
C PHE A 3 16.27 -12.62 2.18
N ARG A 4 16.17 -13.88 1.77
CA ARG A 4 16.59 -14.30 0.43
C ARG A 4 15.57 -13.81 -0.61
N ARG A 5 16.00 -12.84 -1.43
CA ARG A 5 15.30 -12.42 -2.65
C ARG A 5 15.35 -13.56 -3.68
N VAL A 6 14.22 -13.89 -4.24
CA VAL A 6 14.13 -14.90 -5.32
C VAL A 6 14.22 -14.18 -6.66
N LEU A 7 15.23 -14.53 -7.44
CA LEU A 7 15.37 -14.08 -8.83
C LEU A 7 14.79 -15.19 -9.72
N PHE A 8 13.65 -14.94 -10.33
CA PHE A 8 13.10 -15.84 -11.35
C PHE A 8 13.94 -15.73 -12.62
N ARG A 9 14.57 -16.84 -13.05
CA ARG A 9 15.21 -16.92 -14.35
C ARG A 9 14.15 -17.23 -15.41
N SER A 10 14.23 -16.56 -16.54
CA SER A 10 13.26 -16.59 -17.65
C SER A 10 13.15 -17.91 -18.42
N ALA A 11 13.70 -19.02 -17.94
CA ALA A 11 13.76 -20.27 -18.67
C ALA A 11 12.54 -21.21 -18.54
N GLU A 12 11.55 -20.88 -17.68
CA GLU A 12 10.36 -21.74 -17.46
C GLU A 12 9.05 -21.07 -17.92
N GLN A 13 9.06 -20.44 -19.09
CA GLN A 13 7.92 -19.66 -19.61
C GLN A 13 6.64 -20.45 -19.94
N ASN A 14 6.61 -21.78 -19.79
CA ASN A 14 5.47 -22.61 -20.22
C ASN A 14 4.78 -23.42 -19.09
N MET A 15 5.26 -23.41 -17.85
CA MET A 15 4.52 -24.07 -16.77
C MET A 15 3.57 -23.08 -16.10
N LYS A 16 2.27 -23.39 -16.14
CA LYS A 16 1.27 -22.66 -15.39
C LYS A 16 1.30 -23.16 -13.95
N HIS A 17 1.81 -22.32 -13.05
CA HIS A 17 1.77 -22.60 -11.61
C HIS A 17 0.45 -22.17 -11.02
N ARG A 18 -0.07 -22.97 -10.09
CA ARG A 18 -1.27 -22.65 -9.33
C ARG A 18 -0.87 -22.06 -7.98
N ILE A 19 -1.22 -20.80 -7.77
CA ILE A 19 -0.75 -20.01 -6.62
C ILE A 19 -1.95 -19.50 -5.82
N LEU A 20 -1.97 -19.81 -4.51
CA LEU A 20 -2.87 -19.14 -3.57
C LEU A 20 -2.26 -17.80 -3.16
N VAL A 21 -3.02 -16.72 -3.35
CA VAL A 21 -2.64 -15.36 -2.93
C VAL A 21 -3.44 -14.95 -1.71
N ILE A 22 -2.78 -14.33 -0.70
CA ILE A 22 -3.39 -13.94 0.57
C ILE A 22 -3.05 -12.48 0.88
N ASN A 23 -4.07 -11.64 1.01
CA ASN A 23 -3.94 -10.24 1.40
C ASN A 23 -4.73 -9.93 2.68
N PRO A 24 -4.11 -10.02 3.86
CA PRO A 24 -4.78 -9.71 5.12
C PRO A 24 -4.89 -8.19 5.33
N GLY A 25 -6.12 -7.72 5.47
CA GLY A 25 -6.46 -6.37 5.91
C GLY A 25 -6.94 -6.33 7.36
N SER A 26 -7.22 -5.14 7.89
CA SER A 26 -7.64 -4.97 9.28
C SER A 26 -8.93 -5.73 9.61
N THR A 27 -9.96 -5.62 8.76
CA THR A 27 -11.29 -6.22 8.97
C THR A 27 -11.64 -7.30 7.95
N SER A 28 -10.66 -7.72 7.12
CA SER A 28 -10.91 -8.71 6.09
C SER A 28 -9.61 -9.43 5.70
N THR A 29 -9.77 -10.56 5.02
CA THR A 29 -8.67 -11.20 4.28
C THR A 29 -9.17 -11.48 2.86
N LYS A 30 -8.52 -10.87 1.87
CA LYS A 30 -8.76 -11.21 0.46
C LYS A 30 -7.90 -12.40 0.11
N ILE A 31 -8.48 -13.37 -0.59
CA ILE A 31 -7.74 -14.52 -1.14
C ILE A 31 -8.12 -14.72 -2.59
N ALA A 32 -7.16 -15.23 -3.37
CA ALA A 32 -7.40 -15.63 -4.75
C ALA A 32 -6.53 -16.84 -5.11
N VAL A 33 -6.97 -17.63 -6.07
CA VAL A 33 -6.17 -18.69 -6.69
C VAL A 33 -5.97 -18.34 -8.16
N PHE A 34 -4.73 -18.31 -8.57
CA PHE A 34 -4.34 -18.07 -9.96
C PHE A 34 -3.69 -19.30 -10.55
N GLU A 35 -3.90 -19.54 -11.85
CA GLU A 35 -3.14 -20.48 -12.66
C GLU A 35 -2.45 -19.71 -13.80
N GLY A 36 -1.16 -19.49 -13.65
CA GLY A 36 -0.44 -18.51 -14.48
C GLY A 36 -1.00 -17.10 -14.29
N LYS A 37 -1.55 -16.49 -15.34
CA LYS A 37 -2.20 -15.16 -15.30
C LYS A 37 -3.73 -15.23 -15.12
N GLU A 38 -4.31 -16.42 -15.14
CA GLU A 38 -5.76 -16.63 -15.05
C GLU A 38 -6.18 -16.74 -13.58
N LYS A 39 -7.12 -15.89 -13.19
CA LYS A 39 -7.73 -15.95 -11.86
C LYS A 39 -8.86 -17.00 -11.85
N LEU A 40 -8.63 -18.12 -11.16
CA LEU A 40 -9.59 -19.21 -11.05
C LEU A 40 -10.65 -18.95 -9.98
N PHE A 41 -10.27 -18.27 -8.90
CA PHE A 41 -11.11 -18.04 -7.74
C PHE A 41 -10.66 -16.77 -7.02
N ASP A 42 -11.59 -16.01 -6.47
CA ASP A 42 -11.30 -14.98 -5.47
C ASP A 42 -12.46 -14.75 -4.52
N THR A 43 -12.16 -14.36 -3.31
CA THR A 43 -13.16 -13.94 -2.33
C THR A 43 -12.57 -13.02 -1.28
N THR A 44 -13.45 -12.29 -0.59
CA THR A 44 -13.10 -11.44 0.54
C THR A 44 -13.78 -11.98 1.80
N LEU A 45 -12.98 -12.55 2.69
CA LEU A 45 -13.40 -12.99 4.01
C LEU A 45 -13.51 -11.76 4.91
N ARG A 46 -14.71 -11.43 5.37
CA ARG A 46 -14.96 -10.27 6.22
C ARG A 46 -15.16 -10.73 7.66
N TYR A 47 -14.66 -9.94 8.58
CA TYR A 47 -14.72 -10.19 10.01
C TYR A 47 -15.48 -9.07 10.70
N SER A 48 -16.40 -9.42 11.59
CA SER A 48 -17.13 -8.42 12.38
C SER A 48 -16.23 -7.79 13.45
N THR A 49 -16.65 -6.65 13.95
CA THR A 49 -15.94 -5.98 15.06
C THR A 49 -15.94 -6.86 16.31
N GLU A 50 -17.02 -7.60 16.57
CA GLU A 50 -17.18 -8.50 17.70
C GLU A 50 -16.22 -9.69 17.62
N GLU A 51 -16.07 -10.30 16.43
CA GLU A 51 -15.10 -11.38 16.21
C GLU A 51 -13.68 -10.92 16.47
N LEU A 52 -13.32 -9.73 16.01
CA LEU A 52 -11.98 -9.19 16.16
C LEU A 52 -11.70 -8.63 17.56
N ALA A 53 -12.72 -8.18 18.28
CA ALA A 53 -12.57 -7.60 19.64
C ALA A 53 -12.07 -8.60 20.68
N SER A 54 -12.20 -9.92 20.40
CA SER A 54 -11.69 -10.97 21.30
C SER A 54 -10.15 -11.10 21.29
N PHE A 55 -9.47 -10.47 20.32
CA PHE A 55 -8.03 -10.53 20.18
C PHE A 55 -7.38 -9.25 20.72
N GLY A 56 -6.45 -9.40 21.67
CA GLY A 56 -5.70 -8.27 22.22
C GLY A 56 -4.60 -7.75 21.29
N TRP A 57 -4.19 -8.57 20.33
CA TRP A 57 -3.14 -8.24 19.37
C TRP A 57 -3.41 -8.92 18.01
N VAL A 58 -3.05 -8.23 16.91
CA VAL A 58 -3.35 -8.70 15.55
C VAL A 58 -2.80 -10.10 15.25
N MET A 59 -1.62 -10.47 15.79
CA MET A 59 -1.01 -11.78 15.56
C MET A 59 -1.75 -12.93 16.28
N GLU A 60 -2.60 -12.65 17.26
CA GLU A 60 -3.47 -13.66 17.88
C GLU A 60 -4.58 -14.13 16.94
N GLN A 61 -4.83 -13.39 15.85
CA GLN A 61 -5.81 -13.73 14.83
C GLN A 61 -5.33 -14.82 13.84
N VAL A 62 -4.08 -15.29 13.94
CA VAL A 62 -3.47 -16.21 12.96
C VAL A 62 -4.29 -17.46 12.77
N ASP A 63 -4.59 -18.21 13.85
CA ASP A 63 -5.33 -19.48 13.74
C ASP A 63 -6.77 -19.27 13.28
N PHE A 64 -7.42 -18.21 13.77
CA PHE A 64 -8.76 -17.83 13.34
C PHE A 64 -8.80 -17.55 11.83
N ARG A 65 -7.88 -16.72 11.31
CA ARG A 65 -7.83 -16.38 9.89
C ARG A 65 -7.40 -17.57 9.03
N ARG A 66 -6.47 -18.41 9.51
CA ARG A 66 -6.10 -19.65 8.83
C ARG A 66 -7.32 -20.54 8.63
N ALA A 67 -8.08 -20.82 9.69
CA ALA A 67 -9.27 -21.66 9.61
C ALA A 67 -10.33 -21.11 8.65
N THR A 68 -10.50 -19.77 8.59
CA THR A 68 -11.44 -19.14 7.64
C THR A 68 -10.96 -19.27 6.19
N ILE A 69 -9.64 -19.21 5.94
CA ILE A 69 -9.06 -19.43 4.61
C ILE A 69 -9.25 -20.89 4.18
N GLU A 70 -8.87 -21.85 5.04
CA GLU A 70 -9.03 -23.29 4.78
C GLU A 70 -10.49 -23.64 4.48
N LYS A 71 -11.42 -23.12 5.28
CA LYS A 71 -12.85 -23.27 5.03
C LYS A 71 -13.28 -22.71 3.68
N ALA A 72 -12.84 -21.51 3.33
CA ALA A 72 -13.21 -20.88 2.06
C ALA A 72 -12.69 -21.66 0.85
N LEU A 73 -11.50 -22.25 0.93
CA LEU A 73 -10.96 -23.13 -0.12
C LEU A 73 -11.82 -24.40 -0.24
N ALA A 74 -12.15 -25.06 0.88
CA ALA A 74 -12.99 -26.25 0.89
C ALA A 74 -14.40 -25.99 0.36
N ASP A 75 -15.07 -24.91 0.79
CA ASP A 75 -16.41 -24.53 0.35
C ASP A 75 -16.47 -24.24 -1.17
N ASN A 76 -15.33 -23.93 -1.79
CA ASN A 76 -15.23 -23.65 -3.22
C ASN A 76 -14.53 -24.77 -4.02
N ASN A 77 -14.38 -25.94 -3.42
CA ASN A 77 -13.76 -27.12 -4.04
C ASN A 77 -12.34 -26.87 -4.57
N ILE A 78 -11.58 -26.01 -3.91
CA ILE A 78 -10.15 -25.79 -4.19
C ILE A 78 -9.37 -26.82 -3.39
N ASP A 79 -8.73 -27.76 -4.10
CA ASP A 79 -7.84 -28.75 -3.50
C ASP A 79 -6.50 -28.11 -3.13
N PRO A 80 -6.13 -28.05 -1.84
CA PRO A 80 -4.84 -27.50 -1.42
C PRO A 80 -3.63 -28.24 -2.01
N ASP A 81 -3.73 -29.53 -2.26
CA ASP A 81 -2.66 -30.35 -2.85
C ASP A 81 -2.41 -29.99 -4.33
N SER A 82 -3.33 -29.26 -4.95
CA SER A 82 -3.16 -28.75 -6.32
C SER A 82 -2.33 -27.47 -6.40
N LEU A 83 -1.93 -26.86 -5.26
CA LEU A 83 -1.19 -25.62 -5.22
C LEU A 83 0.31 -25.86 -5.36
N ASP A 84 1.00 -25.03 -6.14
CA ASP A 84 2.46 -25.06 -6.31
C ASP A 84 3.18 -24.12 -5.35
N ALA A 85 2.50 -23.05 -4.91
CA ALA A 85 3.05 -22.06 -3.99
C ALA A 85 1.94 -21.27 -3.29
N ILE A 86 2.30 -20.65 -2.16
CA ILE A 86 1.45 -19.65 -1.51
C ILE A 86 2.20 -18.33 -1.49
N CYS A 87 1.52 -17.26 -1.92
CA CYS A 87 2.06 -15.91 -1.94
C CYS A 87 1.20 -15.00 -1.06
N ALA A 88 1.82 -14.18 -0.22
CA ALA A 88 1.08 -13.24 0.60
C ALA A 88 1.61 -11.81 0.45
N ARG A 89 0.74 -10.85 0.80
CA ARG A 89 1.18 -9.47 1.02
C ARG A 89 2.21 -9.44 2.14
N GLY A 90 3.37 -8.84 1.89
CA GLY A 90 4.42 -8.70 2.88
C GLY A 90 4.07 -7.68 3.96
N GLY A 91 4.41 -8.01 5.21
CA GLY A 91 4.24 -7.15 6.37
C GLY A 91 5.43 -6.22 6.62
N GLN A 92 5.59 -5.84 7.89
CA GLN A 92 6.65 -4.93 8.37
C GLN A 92 7.98 -5.66 8.57
N VAL A 93 8.49 -6.30 7.51
CA VAL A 93 9.86 -6.87 7.45
C VAL A 93 10.91 -5.75 7.62
N PRO A 94 12.20 -6.04 7.81
CA PRO A 94 13.25 -5.05 7.66
C PRO A 94 13.19 -4.35 6.30
N TYR A 95 13.72 -3.12 6.20
CA TYR A 95 13.79 -2.42 4.92
C TYR A 95 14.52 -3.26 3.88
N CYS A 96 13.95 -3.33 2.68
CA CYS A 96 14.45 -4.20 1.61
C CYS A 96 14.17 -3.59 0.23
N ALA A 97 14.85 -4.09 -0.80
CA ALA A 97 14.52 -3.76 -2.18
C ALA A 97 13.17 -4.37 -2.60
N ALA A 98 12.57 -3.86 -3.68
CA ALA A 98 11.40 -4.49 -4.29
C ALA A 98 11.71 -5.90 -4.78
N GLY A 99 10.76 -6.80 -4.69
CA GLY A 99 10.91 -8.18 -5.17
C GLY A 99 10.12 -9.21 -4.40
N THR A 100 10.34 -10.47 -4.79
CA THR A 100 9.74 -11.65 -4.17
C THR A 100 10.72 -12.25 -3.16
N TYR A 101 10.24 -12.50 -1.96
CA TYR A 101 11.03 -13.05 -0.86
C TYR A 101 10.42 -14.37 -0.39
N ARG A 102 11.27 -15.40 -0.26
CA ARG A 102 10.83 -16.65 0.32
C ARG A 102 10.59 -16.47 1.82
N VAL A 103 9.44 -16.93 2.28
CA VAL A 103 9.11 -16.91 3.71
C VAL A 103 9.76 -18.13 4.38
N ASP A 104 10.47 -17.87 5.45
CA ASP A 104 11.06 -18.87 6.33
C ASP A 104 10.64 -18.62 7.80
N GLN A 105 11.07 -19.50 8.70
CA GLN A 105 10.74 -19.38 10.11
C GLN A 105 11.31 -18.11 10.74
N ALA A 106 12.49 -17.65 10.30
CA ALA A 106 13.11 -16.45 10.82
C ALA A 106 12.29 -15.19 10.50
N MET A 107 11.68 -15.14 9.29
CA MET A 107 10.76 -14.05 8.93
C MET A 107 9.49 -14.08 9.79
N VAL A 108 8.93 -15.26 10.02
CA VAL A 108 7.74 -15.43 10.90
C VAL A 108 8.07 -15.00 12.33
N ASP A 109 9.19 -15.47 12.89
CA ASP A 109 9.62 -15.11 14.25
C ASP A 109 9.81 -13.59 14.37
N PHE A 110 10.38 -12.95 13.35
CA PHE A 110 10.54 -11.51 13.31
C PHE A 110 9.18 -10.77 13.38
N MET A 111 8.12 -11.26 12.73
CA MET A 111 6.79 -10.65 12.83
C MET A 111 6.26 -10.64 14.26
N TYR A 112 6.53 -11.68 15.05
CA TYR A 112 6.12 -11.76 16.45
C TYR A 112 6.89 -10.79 17.36
N THR A 113 8.02 -10.24 16.94
CA THR A 113 8.73 -9.18 17.67
C THR A 113 8.10 -7.80 17.49
N ARG A 114 7.26 -7.60 16.48
CA ARG A 114 6.66 -6.30 16.09
C ARG A 114 5.36 -6.00 16.84
N ARG A 115 5.40 -5.96 18.16
CA ARG A 115 4.20 -5.70 18.99
C ARG A 115 3.66 -4.27 18.85
N GLN A 116 4.53 -3.28 18.90
CA GLN A 116 4.12 -1.88 18.75
C GLN A 116 3.91 -1.53 17.28
N GLY A 117 2.73 -0.97 16.97
CA GLY A 117 2.36 -0.58 15.61
C GLY A 117 2.19 -1.77 14.65
N ALA A 118 1.90 -2.97 15.16
CA ALA A 118 1.64 -4.14 14.34
C ALA A 118 0.46 -3.88 13.40
N HIS A 119 0.66 -4.22 12.11
CA HIS A 119 -0.36 -4.07 11.07
C HIS A 119 -0.86 -5.44 10.61
N ALA A 120 -2.11 -5.51 10.13
CA ALA A 120 -2.70 -6.77 9.66
C ALA A 120 -1.88 -7.44 8.55
N SER A 121 -1.13 -6.68 7.75
CA SER A 121 -0.22 -7.25 6.73
C SER A 121 0.87 -8.15 7.31
N ASN A 122 1.19 -8.03 8.63
CA ASN A 122 2.16 -8.90 9.29
C ASN A 122 1.67 -10.36 9.35
N LEU A 123 0.36 -10.57 9.31
CA LEU A 123 -0.24 -11.91 9.25
C LEU A 123 0.10 -12.64 7.94
N GLY A 124 0.38 -11.90 6.85
CA GLY A 124 0.54 -12.47 5.52
C GLY A 124 1.63 -13.54 5.45
N CYS A 125 2.85 -13.22 5.88
CA CYS A 125 3.95 -14.20 5.85
C CYS A 125 3.70 -15.38 6.78
N VAL A 126 3.07 -15.16 7.94
CA VAL A 126 2.76 -16.22 8.91
C VAL A 126 1.73 -17.19 8.34
N LEU A 127 0.62 -16.66 7.80
CA LEU A 127 -0.43 -17.45 7.16
C LEU A 127 0.12 -18.23 5.96
N ALA A 128 0.93 -17.57 5.12
CA ALA A 128 1.54 -18.23 3.96
C ALA A 128 2.41 -19.42 4.37
N LEU A 129 3.27 -19.27 5.37
CA LEU A 129 4.13 -20.37 5.83
C LEU A 129 3.34 -21.49 6.49
N LEU A 130 2.35 -21.16 7.34
CA LEU A 130 1.54 -22.14 8.04
C LEU A 130 0.70 -22.99 7.09
N LEU A 131 0.19 -22.41 6.00
CA LEU A 131 -0.59 -23.14 4.99
C LEU A 131 0.33 -23.93 4.02
N ALA A 132 1.50 -23.38 3.66
CA ALA A 132 2.42 -24.02 2.71
C ALA A 132 3.19 -25.20 3.32
N LYS A 133 3.58 -25.10 4.59
CA LYS A 133 4.45 -26.09 5.26
C LYS A 133 3.87 -27.52 5.27
N PRO A 134 2.59 -27.75 5.61
CA PRO A 134 2.01 -29.10 5.55
C PRO A 134 1.97 -29.69 4.13
N LEU A 135 1.87 -28.83 3.10
CA LEU A 135 1.80 -29.23 1.70
C LEU A 135 3.20 -29.43 1.07
N GLY A 136 4.27 -29.10 1.79
CA GLY A 136 5.64 -29.19 1.27
C GLY A 136 5.96 -28.20 0.15
N ILE A 137 5.14 -27.16 -0.05
CA ILE A 137 5.30 -26.14 -1.10
C ILE A 137 5.94 -24.87 -0.55
N PRO A 138 6.54 -24.02 -1.40
CA PRO A 138 7.14 -22.75 -0.95
C PRO A 138 6.07 -21.69 -0.61
N ALA A 139 6.44 -20.84 0.37
CA ALA A 139 5.71 -19.63 0.72
C ALA A 139 6.52 -18.39 0.33
N TYR A 140 5.84 -17.35 -0.18
CA TYR A 140 6.47 -16.11 -0.61
C TYR A 140 5.71 -14.89 -0.11
N ILE A 141 6.42 -13.77 -0.03
CA ILE A 141 5.84 -12.41 0.01
C ILE A 141 6.39 -11.58 -1.15
N VAL A 142 5.60 -10.64 -1.64
CA VAL A 142 5.98 -9.75 -2.74
C VAL A 142 5.86 -8.30 -2.29
N ASP A 143 6.86 -7.49 -2.63
CA ASP A 143 6.91 -6.04 -2.43
C ASP A 143 6.32 -5.60 -1.08
N PRO A 144 6.92 -6.01 0.05
CA PRO A 144 6.38 -5.70 1.38
C PRO A 144 6.30 -4.18 1.60
N VAL A 145 5.48 -3.78 2.56
CA VAL A 145 5.26 -2.35 2.89
C VAL A 145 6.54 -1.59 3.29
N MET A 146 7.62 -2.33 3.56
CA MET A 146 8.94 -1.84 3.92
C MET A 146 9.92 -1.77 2.73
N VAL A 147 9.43 -1.89 1.49
CA VAL A 147 10.28 -1.65 0.32
C VAL A 147 10.78 -0.22 0.35
N ASP A 148 12.11 -0.09 0.30
CA ASP A 148 12.81 1.19 0.32
C ASP A 148 14.00 1.15 -0.63
N GLU A 149 13.80 1.72 -1.81
CA GLU A 149 14.79 1.83 -2.89
C GLU A 149 15.20 3.29 -3.16
N MET A 150 14.90 4.20 -2.20
CA MET A 150 15.22 5.62 -2.34
C MET A 150 16.70 5.83 -2.67
N ASP A 151 16.96 6.77 -3.55
CA ASP A 151 18.33 7.24 -3.77
C ASP A 151 18.86 7.94 -2.52
N ASP A 152 20.16 7.85 -2.27
CA ASP A 152 20.79 8.38 -1.06
C ASP A 152 20.53 9.88 -0.88
N VAL A 153 20.55 10.65 -1.97
CA VAL A 153 20.24 12.08 -1.93
C VAL A 153 18.80 12.38 -1.48
N ALA A 154 17.86 11.50 -1.84
CA ALA A 154 16.45 11.63 -1.43
C ALA A 154 16.22 11.29 0.05
N ARG A 155 17.15 10.57 0.70
CA ARG A 155 17.08 10.21 2.13
C ARG A 155 17.50 11.34 3.05
N VAL A 156 18.29 12.26 2.57
CA VAL A 156 18.85 13.34 3.41
C VAL A 156 17.73 14.28 3.85
N SER A 157 17.56 14.40 5.16
CA SER A 157 16.73 15.42 5.79
C SER A 157 17.61 16.51 6.42
N GLY A 158 17.00 17.56 6.94
CA GLY A 158 17.72 18.60 7.66
C GLY A 158 18.27 18.19 9.03
N LEU A 159 17.92 16.96 9.53
CA LEU A 159 18.37 16.44 10.82
C LEU A 159 18.89 15.00 10.62
N PRO A 160 20.18 14.74 10.91
CA PRO A 160 20.80 13.44 10.64
C PRO A 160 20.11 12.25 11.34
N GLU A 161 19.53 12.46 12.52
CA GLU A 161 18.80 11.42 13.26
C GLU A 161 17.45 11.04 12.64
N LEU A 162 16.94 11.85 11.70
CA LEU A 162 15.65 11.66 11.05
C LEU A 162 15.79 11.55 9.52
N PRO A 163 16.49 10.55 8.98
CA PRO A 163 16.55 10.36 7.54
C PRO A 163 15.15 10.05 7.00
N ARG A 164 14.86 10.51 5.78
CA ARG A 164 13.64 10.13 5.08
C ARG A 164 13.67 8.63 4.77
N LYS A 165 12.52 8.00 4.80
CA LYS A 165 12.33 6.56 4.56
C LYS A 165 11.12 6.34 3.68
N MET A 166 11.23 5.41 2.74
CA MET A 166 10.10 4.97 1.96
C MET A 166 9.29 3.95 2.77
N GLN A 167 7.99 4.14 2.84
CA GLN A 167 7.06 3.21 3.47
C GLN A 167 5.66 3.38 2.85
N GLY A 168 4.86 2.31 2.82
CA GLY A 168 3.45 2.38 2.41
C GLY A 168 3.12 1.43 1.27
N HIS A 169 2.40 1.90 0.25
CA HIS A 169 1.72 1.11 -0.79
C HIS A 169 2.66 0.61 -1.92
N ALA A 170 3.80 -0.03 -1.56
CA ALA A 170 4.81 -0.47 -2.53
C ALA A 170 4.23 -1.45 -3.56
N LEU A 171 3.53 -2.49 -3.09
CA LEU A 171 2.97 -3.54 -3.93
C LEU A 171 2.02 -2.98 -5.01
N ASN A 172 1.01 -2.22 -4.60
CA ASN A 172 0.06 -1.64 -5.56
C ASN A 172 0.73 -0.62 -6.50
N CYS A 173 1.60 0.26 -5.98
CA CYS A 173 2.29 1.24 -6.82
C CYS A 173 3.16 0.56 -7.88
N ARG A 174 3.91 -0.49 -7.50
CA ARG A 174 4.75 -1.23 -8.43
C ARG A 174 3.94 -2.03 -9.43
N ALA A 175 2.85 -2.68 -9.01
CA ALA A 175 1.95 -3.39 -9.91
C ALA A 175 1.39 -2.46 -10.98
N MET A 176 0.95 -1.25 -10.60
CA MET A 176 0.44 -0.26 -11.56
C MET A 176 1.54 0.32 -12.45
N ALA A 177 2.75 0.51 -11.93
CA ALA A 177 3.89 0.94 -12.73
C ALA A 177 4.26 -0.11 -13.79
N ILE A 178 4.32 -1.39 -13.43
CA ILE A 178 4.57 -2.51 -14.37
C ILE A 178 3.46 -2.56 -15.41
N ARG A 179 2.20 -2.51 -14.99
CA ARG A 179 1.06 -2.55 -15.88
C ARG A 179 1.06 -1.38 -16.89
N CYS A 180 1.36 -0.17 -16.43
CA CYS A 180 1.45 0.99 -17.32
C CYS A 180 2.61 0.85 -18.31
N ALA A 181 3.76 0.34 -17.88
CA ALA A 181 4.90 0.08 -18.74
C ALA A 181 4.56 -0.93 -19.84
N ASP A 182 3.88 -2.01 -19.48
CA ASP A 182 3.50 -3.11 -20.37
C ASP A 182 2.34 -2.73 -21.31
N GLU A 183 1.21 -2.28 -20.75
CA GLU A 183 -0.05 -2.09 -21.49
C GLU A 183 -0.16 -0.74 -22.20
N VAL A 184 0.49 0.32 -21.66
CA VAL A 184 0.37 1.69 -22.18
C VAL A 184 1.62 2.14 -22.92
N LEU A 185 2.80 1.87 -22.35
CA LEU A 185 4.07 2.33 -22.91
C LEU A 185 4.76 1.28 -23.79
N HIS A 186 4.37 0.02 -23.68
CA HIS A 186 4.92 -1.12 -24.41
C HIS A 186 6.45 -1.20 -24.32
N LYS A 187 7.01 -0.97 -23.13
CA LYS A 187 8.44 -1.03 -22.85
C LYS A 187 8.71 -1.54 -21.44
N PRO A 188 9.92 -2.07 -21.15
CA PRO A 188 10.28 -2.49 -19.80
C PRO A 188 10.16 -1.37 -18.78
N LEU A 189 9.73 -1.68 -17.55
CA LEU A 189 9.67 -0.69 -16.45
C LEU A 189 11.02 0.02 -16.22
N ALA A 190 12.15 -0.68 -16.48
CA ALA A 190 13.48 -0.10 -16.38
C ALA A 190 13.73 1.07 -17.35
N ASP A 191 12.97 1.14 -18.45
CA ASP A 191 13.08 2.20 -19.45
C ASP A 191 12.01 3.29 -19.25
N CYS A 192 11.27 3.25 -18.13
CA CYS A 192 10.19 4.16 -17.81
C CYS A 192 10.55 5.12 -16.67
N ARG A 193 10.03 6.35 -16.76
CA ARG A 193 9.99 7.32 -15.68
C ARG A 193 8.54 7.62 -15.33
N LEU A 194 8.10 7.15 -14.17
CA LEU A 194 6.68 7.19 -13.79
C LEU A 194 6.51 7.84 -12.42
N ILE A 195 5.42 8.57 -12.27
CA ILE A 195 4.93 8.97 -10.95
C ILE A 195 3.65 8.20 -10.68
N VAL A 196 3.61 7.47 -9.56
CA VAL A 196 2.42 6.72 -9.14
C VAL A 196 1.88 7.33 -7.86
N LEU A 197 0.66 7.84 -7.91
CA LEU A 197 -0.09 8.35 -6.77
C LEU A 197 -1.15 7.34 -6.34
N HIS A 198 -0.94 6.71 -5.20
CA HIS A 198 -1.92 5.86 -4.54
C HIS A 198 -2.81 6.70 -3.63
N LEU A 199 -4.12 6.59 -3.81
CA LEU A 199 -5.17 7.36 -3.18
C LEU A 199 -6.16 6.42 -2.47
N GLY A 200 -6.04 6.30 -1.16
CA GLY A 200 -6.91 5.49 -0.30
C GLY A 200 -7.26 6.23 1.00
N GLY A 201 -7.59 5.52 2.06
CA GLY A 201 -7.69 6.10 3.41
C GLY A 201 -6.38 6.72 3.89
N GLY A 202 -5.24 6.14 3.48
CA GLY A 202 -3.93 6.75 3.41
C GLY A 202 -3.49 6.98 1.97
N GLY A 203 -2.33 7.62 1.76
CA GLY A 203 -1.81 7.92 0.43
C GLY A 203 -0.29 7.82 0.34
N SER A 204 0.22 7.65 -0.86
CA SER A 204 1.65 7.79 -1.15
C SER A 204 1.87 8.15 -2.61
N CYS A 205 2.81 9.04 -2.87
CA CYS A 205 3.25 9.39 -4.21
C CYS A 205 4.68 8.88 -4.41
N ARG A 206 4.94 8.13 -5.49
CA ARG A 206 6.23 7.46 -5.73
C ARG A 206 6.78 7.80 -7.10
N LEU A 207 8.08 8.05 -7.15
CA LEU A 207 8.83 8.24 -8.37
C LEU A 207 9.55 6.95 -8.76
N PHE A 208 9.29 6.48 -9.97
CA PHE A 208 9.97 5.32 -10.56
C PHE A 208 10.97 5.80 -11.62
N VAL A 209 12.22 5.38 -11.49
CA VAL A 209 13.31 5.57 -12.45
C VAL A 209 14.12 4.28 -12.51
N ASP A 210 14.49 3.86 -13.70
CA ASP A 210 15.31 2.65 -13.93
C ASP A 210 14.74 1.40 -13.23
N GLY A 211 13.41 1.25 -13.23
CA GLY A 211 12.70 0.13 -12.60
C GLY A 211 12.63 0.15 -11.08
N ARG A 212 13.20 1.17 -10.41
CA ARG A 212 13.23 1.33 -8.95
C ARG A 212 12.35 2.47 -8.47
N MET A 213 11.89 2.39 -7.24
CA MET A 213 11.22 3.49 -6.53
C MET A 213 12.28 4.39 -5.88
N VAL A 214 12.73 5.43 -6.58
CA VAL A 214 13.89 6.25 -6.17
C VAL A 214 13.57 7.40 -5.22
N ASP A 215 12.30 7.81 -5.12
CA ASP A 215 11.82 8.83 -4.16
C ASP A 215 10.33 8.64 -3.88
N CYS A 216 9.85 9.22 -2.80
CA CYS A 216 8.44 9.23 -2.45
C CYS A 216 8.04 10.48 -1.66
N VAL A 217 6.74 10.78 -1.69
CA VAL A 217 6.08 11.67 -0.72
C VAL A 217 5.04 10.86 0.03
N ARG A 218 5.12 10.86 1.35
CA ARG A 218 4.23 10.11 2.23
C ARG A 218 3.11 11.01 2.75
N ASP A 219 2.05 10.36 3.22
CA ASP A 219 0.89 11.02 3.83
C ASP A 219 1.11 11.48 5.29
N ASP A 220 2.33 11.42 5.77
CA ASP A 220 2.81 12.01 7.02
C ASP A 220 4.02 12.96 6.81
N GLU A 221 4.33 13.28 5.55
CA GLU A 221 5.34 14.30 5.19
C GLU A 221 4.69 15.58 4.66
N TRP A 222 3.91 15.48 3.58
CA TRP A 222 3.35 16.64 2.89
C TRP A 222 1.87 16.54 2.59
N MET A 223 1.51 15.47 1.86
CA MET A 223 0.14 15.25 1.43
C MET A 223 -0.66 14.70 2.58
N PHE A 224 -1.90 15.18 2.75
CA PHE A 224 -2.81 14.51 3.66
C PHE A 224 -3.80 13.64 2.90
N ALA A 225 -4.41 12.70 3.60
CA ALA A 225 -5.32 11.71 3.05
C ALA A 225 -6.59 11.67 3.92
N PRO A 226 -7.63 10.94 3.54
CA PRO A 226 -8.87 10.89 4.33
C PRO A 226 -8.68 10.63 5.81
N GLU A 227 -7.72 9.80 6.20
CA GLU A 227 -7.45 9.41 7.59
C GLU A 227 -6.03 9.76 8.06
N ARG A 228 -5.34 10.69 7.38
CA ARG A 228 -3.95 11.02 7.67
C ARG A 228 -3.76 12.51 7.79
N PHE A 229 -2.99 12.89 8.79
CA PHE A 229 -2.70 14.28 9.13
C PHE A 229 -1.97 15.04 8.00
N GLY A 230 -1.09 14.37 7.27
CA GLY A 230 -0.24 15.01 6.29
C GLY A 230 0.90 15.81 6.90
N GLY A 231 1.32 16.84 6.17
CA GLY A 231 2.38 17.75 6.58
C GLY A 231 1.84 19.10 7.05
N ALA A 232 2.48 19.63 8.10
CA ALA A 232 2.33 21.00 8.58
C ALA A 232 3.71 21.60 8.83
N ALA A 233 3.78 22.88 9.18
CA ALA A 233 5.03 23.47 9.62
C ALA A 233 5.55 22.72 10.86
N ILE A 234 6.79 22.24 10.79
CA ILE A 234 7.40 21.42 11.87
C ILE A 234 7.35 22.17 13.20
N GLN A 235 7.61 23.49 13.20
CA GLN A 235 7.55 24.33 14.40
C GLN A 235 6.17 24.27 15.07
N ASP A 236 5.10 24.33 14.28
CA ASP A 236 3.73 24.30 14.81
C ASP A 236 3.39 22.91 15.39
N VAL A 237 3.84 21.85 14.72
CA VAL A 237 3.69 20.48 15.21
C VAL A 237 4.41 20.29 16.55
N VAL A 238 5.67 20.72 16.65
CA VAL A 238 6.43 20.66 17.91
C VAL A 238 5.74 21.46 19.01
N THR A 239 5.32 22.71 18.71
CA THR A 239 4.59 23.55 19.67
C THR A 239 3.32 22.86 20.17
N LEU A 240 2.56 22.22 19.28
CA LEU A 240 1.35 21.49 19.63
C LEU A 240 1.65 20.26 20.50
N CYS A 241 2.69 19.47 20.18
CA CYS A 241 3.09 18.30 20.94
C CYS A 241 3.47 18.65 22.39
N TYR A 242 4.16 19.77 22.59
CA TYR A 242 4.61 20.23 23.92
C TYR A 242 3.63 21.19 24.61
N SER A 243 2.47 21.47 24.03
CA SER A 243 1.47 22.38 24.63
C SER A 243 0.71 21.77 25.82
N GLY A 244 0.80 20.47 26.03
CA GLY A 244 -0.02 19.74 26.99
C GLY A 244 -1.47 19.51 26.60
N LYS A 245 -1.86 19.96 25.37
CA LYS A 245 -3.25 19.82 24.88
C LYS A 245 -3.60 18.38 24.50
N TYR A 246 -2.64 17.63 23.98
CA TYR A 246 -2.78 16.24 23.56
C TYR A 246 -1.67 15.37 24.11
N THR A 247 -2.01 14.13 24.40
CA THR A 247 -1.03 13.07 24.71
C THR A 247 -0.33 12.62 23.42
N GLU A 248 0.80 11.94 23.56
CA GLU A 248 1.49 11.32 22.42
C GLU A 248 0.56 10.38 21.63
N SER A 249 -0.22 9.55 22.33
CA SER A 249 -1.17 8.62 21.71
C SER A 249 -2.25 9.33 20.90
N GLU A 250 -2.76 10.47 21.37
CA GLU A 250 -3.74 11.28 20.63
C GLU A 250 -3.11 11.92 19.41
N MET A 251 -1.88 12.46 19.51
CA MET A 251 -1.14 13.02 18.38
C MET A 251 -0.86 11.94 17.33
N MET A 252 -0.43 10.75 17.73
CA MET A 252 -0.24 9.62 16.82
C MET A 252 -1.56 9.16 16.18
N GLY A 253 -2.69 9.31 16.89
CA GLY A 253 -4.02 9.10 16.33
C GLY A 253 -4.34 10.05 15.18
N PHE A 254 -3.93 11.34 15.27
CA PHE A 254 -4.08 12.28 14.14
C PHE A 254 -3.16 11.93 12.98
N VAL A 255 -1.94 11.48 13.24
CA VAL A 255 -1.04 11.01 12.18
C VAL A 255 -1.67 9.85 11.40
N ARG A 256 -2.36 8.92 12.11
CA ARG A 256 -2.94 7.70 11.50
C ARG A 256 -4.31 7.36 12.08
N GLY A 257 -5.36 7.68 11.33
CA GLY A 257 -6.74 7.25 11.59
C GLY A 257 -7.71 8.40 11.90
N LYS A 258 -7.26 9.47 12.57
CA LYS A 258 -8.13 10.57 13.01
C LYS A 258 -7.80 11.93 12.35
N GLY A 259 -6.79 11.98 11.51
CA GLY A 259 -6.43 13.18 10.74
C GLY A 259 -7.19 13.31 9.43
N GLY A 260 -6.79 14.25 8.60
CA GLY A 260 -7.33 14.46 7.27
C GLY A 260 -8.82 14.82 7.24
N LEU A 261 -9.58 14.19 6.33
CA LEU A 261 -11.01 14.42 6.21
C LEU A 261 -11.77 14.08 7.51
N VAL A 262 -11.33 13.04 8.22
CA VAL A 262 -11.92 12.68 9.52
C VAL A 262 -11.84 13.83 10.51
N ALA A 263 -10.69 14.50 10.62
CA ALA A 263 -10.50 15.63 11.54
C ALA A 263 -11.35 16.85 11.14
N HIS A 264 -11.49 17.13 9.85
CA HIS A 264 -12.16 18.32 9.34
C HIS A 264 -13.68 18.11 9.18
N LEU A 265 -14.10 16.94 8.73
CA LEU A 265 -15.46 16.66 8.24
C LEU A 265 -16.18 15.56 9.01
N GLY A 266 -15.49 14.87 9.92
CA GLY A 266 -16.04 13.76 10.71
C GLY A 266 -16.18 12.44 9.95
N THR A 267 -15.72 12.37 8.69
CA THR A 267 -15.85 11.18 7.83
C THR A 267 -14.62 10.99 6.95
N SER A 268 -14.26 9.74 6.67
CA SER A 268 -13.26 9.39 5.63
C SER A 268 -13.92 8.97 4.31
N ASN A 269 -15.25 8.90 4.27
CA ASN A 269 -16.00 8.45 3.10
C ASN A 269 -16.08 9.54 2.03
N ALA A 270 -15.28 9.40 0.98
CA ALA A 270 -15.21 10.34 -0.12
C ALA A 270 -16.57 10.51 -0.85
N ILE A 271 -17.38 9.44 -0.96
CA ILE A 271 -18.72 9.50 -1.59
C ILE A 271 -19.62 10.43 -0.78
N GLU A 272 -19.58 10.32 0.54
CA GLU A 272 -20.33 11.22 1.42
C GLU A 272 -19.86 12.67 1.29
N VAL A 273 -18.55 12.89 1.25
CA VAL A 273 -17.96 14.23 1.08
C VAL A 273 -18.37 14.84 -0.26
N GLU A 274 -18.28 14.08 -1.36
CA GLU A 274 -18.68 14.54 -2.68
C GLU A 274 -20.19 14.88 -2.75
N LYS A 275 -21.04 14.07 -2.11
CA LYS A 275 -22.48 14.37 -1.98
C LYS A 275 -22.71 15.69 -1.23
N ARG A 276 -22.02 15.94 -0.11
CA ARG A 276 -22.10 17.22 0.62
C ARG A 276 -21.67 18.40 -0.26
N ILE A 277 -20.64 18.21 -1.10
CA ILE A 277 -20.20 19.25 -2.05
C ILE A 277 -21.30 19.54 -3.08
N GLU A 278 -21.93 18.51 -3.63
CA GLU A 278 -23.07 18.66 -4.57
C GLU A 278 -24.26 19.36 -3.93
N GLU A 279 -24.48 19.15 -2.64
CA GLU A 279 -25.53 19.81 -1.84
C GLU A 279 -25.15 21.25 -1.42
N GLY A 280 -23.95 21.75 -1.79
CA GLY A 280 -23.51 23.11 -1.58
C GLY A 280 -22.67 23.35 -0.32
N ASP A 281 -22.16 22.30 0.34
CA ASP A 281 -21.25 22.44 1.50
C ASP A 281 -19.89 22.97 1.05
N SER A 282 -19.72 24.27 1.16
CA SER A 282 -18.47 24.97 0.76
C SER A 282 -17.28 24.61 1.63
N HIS A 283 -17.50 24.24 2.90
CA HIS A 283 -16.43 23.80 3.79
C HIS A 283 -15.92 22.40 3.40
N ALA A 284 -16.83 21.46 3.13
CA ALA A 284 -16.44 20.15 2.61
C ALA A 284 -15.67 20.28 1.31
N LYS A 285 -16.12 21.14 0.38
CA LYS A 285 -15.39 21.42 -0.86
C LYS A 285 -13.99 21.97 -0.61
N LEU A 286 -13.84 22.96 0.25
CA LEU A 286 -12.54 23.56 0.57
C LEU A 286 -11.55 22.52 1.10
N VAL A 287 -12.00 21.71 2.06
CA VAL A 287 -11.15 20.68 2.68
C VAL A 287 -10.77 19.59 1.67
N TYR A 288 -11.74 19.13 0.88
CA TYR A 288 -11.51 18.10 -0.14
C TYR A 288 -10.57 18.57 -1.24
N ASP A 289 -10.80 19.78 -1.78
CA ASP A 289 -9.91 20.40 -2.75
C ASP A 289 -8.51 20.64 -2.16
N GLY A 290 -8.40 20.99 -0.87
CA GLY A 290 -7.15 21.14 -0.15
C GLY A 290 -6.35 19.83 -0.08
N MET A 291 -7.05 18.70 0.17
CA MET A 291 -6.44 17.38 0.12
C MET A 291 -5.90 17.07 -1.28
N LEU A 292 -6.71 17.27 -2.31
CA LEU A 292 -6.30 17.00 -3.69
C LEU A 292 -5.17 17.95 -4.13
N TYR A 293 -5.18 19.21 -3.67
CA TYR A 293 -4.10 20.16 -3.92
C TYR A 293 -2.78 19.72 -3.30
N SER A 294 -2.81 19.13 -2.08
CA SER A 294 -1.61 18.58 -1.45
C SER A 294 -1.03 17.41 -2.27
N ASN A 295 -1.88 16.58 -2.85
CA ASN A 295 -1.46 15.49 -3.76
C ASN A 295 -0.83 16.03 -5.06
N VAL A 296 -1.41 17.07 -5.65
CA VAL A 296 -0.83 17.76 -6.83
C VAL A 296 0.57 18.30 -6.54
N ARG A 297 0.78 18.89 -5.37
CA ARG A 297 2.10 19.36 -4.94
C ARG A 297 3.11 18.23 -4.82
N ALA A 298 2.69 17.06 -4.31
CA ALA A 298 3.55 15.88 -4.22
C ALA A 298 4.01 15.40 -5.61
N ILE A 299 3.09 15.34 -6.57
CA ILE A 299 3.42 15.00 -7.97
C ILE A 299 4.42 16.02 -8.54
N GLY A 300 4.18 17.32 -8.34
CA GLY A 300 5.05 18.37 -8.85
C GLY A 300 6.47 18.32 -8.27
N ALA A 301 6.59 18.01 -6.98
CA ALA A 301 7.90 17.86 -6.32
C ALA A 301 8.69 16.67 -6.90
N LEU A 302 8.04 15.50 -7.06
CA LEU A 302 8.69 14.32 -7.65
C LEU A 302 9.02 14.52 -9.14
N ALA A 303 8.18 15.26 -9.87
CA ALA A 303 8.47 15.61 -11.25
C ALA A 303 9.72 16.49 -11.37
N ALA A 304 9.87 17.49 -10.47
CA ALA A 304 11.06 18.32 -10.41
C ALA A 304 12.31 17.51 -10.05
N ALA A 305 12.20 16.54 -9.11
CA ALA A 305 13.29 15.63 -8.76
C ALA A 305 13.75 14.76 -9.92
N ALA A 306 12.89 14.53 -10.93
CA ALA A 306 13.20 13.81 -12.17
C ALA A 306 13.53 14.74 -13.36
N ASP A 307 13.91 16.00 -13.14
CA ASP A 307 14.18 17.00 -14.19
C ASP A 307 12.98 17.25 -15.14
N GLY A 308 11.77 17.00 -14.71
CA GLY A 308 10.56 17.07 -15.52
C GLY A 308 10.42 15.95 -16.56
N LYS A 309 11.30 14.96 -16.54
CA LYS A 309 11.32 13.86 -17.51
C LYS A 309 10.43 12.71 -16.98
N ILE A 310 9.14 12.83 -17.19
CA ILE A 310 8.13 11.85 -16.76
C ILE A 310 7.37 11.34 -18.00
N ASP A 311 7.29 10.02 -18.16
CA ASP A 311 6.53 9.39 -19.24
C ASP A 311 5.03 9.36 -18.95
N ARG A 312 4.64 9.04 -17.71
CA ARG A 312 3.24 8.96 -17.26
C ARG A 312 3.10 9.28 -15.77
N ILE A 313 1.95 9.82 -15.43
CA ILE A 313 1.46 9.95 -14.06
C ILE A 313 0.31 8.97 -13.88
N ILE A 314 0.35 8.12 -12.87
CA ILE A 314 -0.64 7.07 -12.63
C ILE A 314 -1.40 7.40 -11.35
N LEU A 315 -2.74 7.45 -11.44
CA LEU A 315 -3.63 7.57 -10.29
C LEU A 315 -4.21 6.20 -9.98
N THR A 316 -4.02 5.71 -8.75
CA THR A 316 -4.49 4.39 -8.31
C THR A 316 -5.06 4.45 -6.89
N GLY A 317 -5.53 3.31 -6.37
CA GLY A 317 -6.24 3.23 -5.09
C GLY A 317 -7.73 3.48 -5.22
N GLY A 318 -8.45 3.31 -4.10
CA GLY A 318 -9.91 3.38 -4.08
C GLY A 318 -10.49 4.74 -4.49
N LEU A 319 -9.84 5.85 -4.09
CA LEU A 319 -10.29 7.21 -4.44
C LEU A 319 -10.12 7.53 -5.94
N ALA A 320 -9.25 6.83 -6.65
CA ALA A 320 -9.08 7.03 -8.08
C ALA A 320 -10.33 6.63 -8.91
N HIS A 321 -11.30 5.92 -8.32
CA HIS A 321 -12.62 5.69 -8.94
C HIS A 321 -13.47 6.96 -9.02
N SER A 322 -13.19 7.97 -8.16
CA SER A 322 -13.91 9.23 -8.20
C SER A 322 -13.54 10.05 -9.45
N LYS A 323 -14.55 10.40 -10.23
CA LYS A 323 -14.39 11.30 -11.37
C LYS A 323 -13.94 12.70 -10.93
N TYR A 324 -14.40 13.16 -9.76
CA TYR A 324 -14.01 14.44 -9.20
C TYR A 324 -12.51 14.47 -8.90
N VAL A 325 -12.01 13.47 -8.18
CA VAL A 325 -10.59 13.32 -7.84
C VAL A 325 -9.73 13.24 -9.10
N ALA A 326 -10.07 12.33 -10.01
CA ALA A 326 -9.31 12.13 -11.24
C ALA A 326 -9.27 13.40 -12.11
N ALA A 327 -10.41 14.07 -12.30
CA ALA A 327 -10.49 15.31 -13.08
C ALA A 327 -9.69 16.46 -12.43
N TYR A 328 -9.82 16.65 -11.10
CA TYR A 328 -9.10 17.70 -10.38
C TYR A 328 -7.58 17.53 -10.54
N ILE A 329 -7.06 16.34 -10.26
CA ILE A 329 -5.61 16.08 -10.33
C ILE A 329 -5.13 16.18 -11.77
N THR A 330 -5.79 15.51 -12.73
CA THR A 330 -5.41 15.51 -14.14
C THR A 330 -5.31 16.93 -14.69
N LYS A 331 -6.31 17.77 -14.42
CA LYS A 331 -6.31 19.18 -14.85
C LYS A 331 -5.07 19.94 -14.38
N LYS A 332 -4.54 19.61 -13.21
CA LYS A 332 -3.43 20.31 -12.56
C LYS A 332 -2.05 19.81 -12.97
N VAL A 333 -1.92 18.54 -13.38
CA VAL A 333 -0.62 17.91 -13.61
C VAL A 333 -0.37 17.47 -15.05
N SER A 334 -1.37 17.55 -15.94
CA SER A 334 -1.24 17.13 -17.35
C SER A 334 -0.20 17.88 -18.15
N PHE A 335 0.25 19.05 -17.69
CA PHE A 335 1.37 19.76 -18.28
C PHE A 335 2.73 19.09 -18.02
N ILE A 336 2.84 18.19 -17.00
CA ILE A 336 4.04 17.44 -16.68
C ILE A 336 4.12 16.21 -17.59
N ALA A 337 3.06 15.40 -17.62
CA ALA A 337 2.95 14.19 -18.41
C ALA A 337 1.48 13.75 -18.52
N PRO A 338 1.12 12.89 -19.52
CA PRO A 338 -0.21 12.29 -19.59
C PRO A 338 -0.54 11.51 -18.31
N VAL A 339 -1.82 11.55 -17.92
CA VAL A 339 -2.32 10.91 -16.70
C VAL A 339 -3.12 9.65 -17.07
N GLU A 340 -2.76 8.53 -16.43
CA GLU A 340 -3.47 7.26 -16.53
C GLU A 340 -4.22 7.00 -15.20
N VAL A 341 -5.51 6.68 -15.31
CA VAL A 341 -6.34 6.32 -14.16
C VAL A 341 -6.46 4.81 -14.10
N MET A 342 -5.75 4.20 -13.16
CA MET A 342 -5.76 2.76 -12.89
C MET A 342 -6.35 2.55 -11.48
N ALA A 343 -7.65 2.85 -11.36
CA ALA A 343 -8.34 2.87 -10.07
C ALA A 343 -8.44 1.48 -9.44
N GLY A 344 -8.43 1.43 -8.11
CA GLY A 344 -8.52 0.21 -7.32
C GLY A 344 -7.20 -0.22 -6.70
N GLU A 345 -7.25 -1.35 -6.00
CA GLU A 345 -6.10 -1.98 -5.37
C GLU A 345 -5.90 -3.36 -5.99
N PHE A 346 -4.80 -3.54 -6.71
CA PHE A 346 -4.43 -4.78 -7.38
C PHE A 346 -3.30 -5.45 -6.60
N GLU A 347 -3.62 -5.88 -5.38
CA GLU A 347 -2.68 -6.50 -4.44
C GLU A 347 -2.87 -8.02 -4.31
N LEU A 348 -3.59 -8.64 -5.26
CA LEU A 348 -3.77 -10.09 -5.40
C LEU A 348 -3.06 -10.60 -6.64
#